data_3b099f6d377e7ed045fd8abd889bc2c3
#
_entry.id   3b099f6d377e7ed045fd8abd889bc2c3
#
_cell.length_a   1.000
_cell.length_b   1.000
_cell.length_c   1.000
_cell.angle_alpha   90.00
_cell.angle_beta   90.00
_cell.angle_gamma   90.00
#
_symmetry.space_group_name_H-M   'P 1'
#
loop_
_entity.id
_entity.type
_entity.pdbx_description
1 polymer ?
#
loop_
_entity_poly.entity_id
_entity_poly.type
_entity_poly.pdbx_seq_one_letter_code
_entity_poly.pdbx_strand_id
1 'polypeptide(L)'
;MEASASRHIVGRVFHGSGLQEAFRNLVDEHGLRTAWVSAIGAFEWIELTEYNQSDRRYEGAHRFERCELLSMQGNLSERDGEPFWHLHATVSLREGERDVTYGGHVVDGSVFALEFRIDCFDELELRRDHDDATGLQLWANLEAQAAGPQVLPAPGAAPEGVPTEATWAMAAELSARAEPAASLEYKPEKGDWIEHVKFGLCKIEGLTGDGVCIIKLPDARRKKIKIDALQVLAPRSDGERRVFPVRPKPKG
;
A
#
# COMPACT_ATOMS: atom_id res chain seq x y z
N MET A 1 -22.17 14.18 2.39
CA MET A 1 -22.14 15.33 3.34
C MET A 1 -20.82 16.05 3.13
N GLU A 2 -20.83 17.38 3.14
CA GLU A 2 -19.61 18.20 3.11
C GLU A 2 -19.30 18.62 4.56
N ALA A 3 -18.04 18.48 4.98
CA ALA A 3 -17.60 18.85 6.31
C ALA A 3 -16.20 19.47 6.23
N SER A 4 -15.94 20.45 7.10
CA SER A 4 -14.61 21.06 7.24
C SER A 4 -14.06 20.76 8.63
N ALA A 5 -12.75 20.50 8.71
CA ALA A 5 -12.10 20.35 10.00
C ALA A 5 -12.18 21.65 10.78
N SER A 6 -12.65 21.58 12.04
CA SER A 6 -12.78 22.72 12.96
C SER A 6 -11.43 23.09 13.59
N ARG A 7 -10.57 22.10 13.81
CA ARG A 7 -9.24 22.25 14.40
C ARG A 7 -8.33 21.08 14.06
N HIS A 8 -7.04 21.29 14.22
CA HIS A 8 -6.02 20.26 13.99
C HIS A 8 -5.20 20.06 15.26
N ILE A 9 -4.90 18.78 15.55
CA ILE A 9 -3.99 18.41 16.63
C ILE A 9 -2.80 17.71 15.99
N VAL A 10 -1.60 18.13 16.33
CA VAL A 10 -0.36 17.48 15.93
C VAL A 10 0.44 17.11 17.16
N GLY A 11 1.05 15.95 17.15
CA GLY A 11 1.79 15.50 18.32
C GLY A 11 2.57 14.23 18.07
N ARG A 12 3.11 13.70 19.15
CA ARG A 12 3.77 12.40 19.17
C ARG A 12 3.26 11.54 20.31
N VAL A 13 3.26 10.24 20.12
CA VAL A 13 3.07 9.26 21.20
C VAL A 13 4.44 8.86 21.73
N PHE A 14 4.57 8.79 23.06
CA PHE A 14 5.84 8.46 23.69
C PHE A 14 6.18 6.97 23.55
N HIS A 15 7.49 6.70 23.57
CA HIS A 15 8.03 5.36 23.59
C HIS A 15 7.44 4.49 24.71
N GLY A 16 7.09 3.25 24.38
CA GLY A 16 6.52 2.28 25.31
C GLY A 16 5.04 2.46 25.63
N SER A 17 4.38 3.49 25.09
CA SER A 17 2.94 3.67 25.27
C SER A 17 2.14 2.66 24.44
N GLY A 18 1.04 2.15 25.00
CA GLY A 18 0.04 1.42 24.23
C GLY A 18 -0.67 2.35 23.25
N LEU A 19 -0.85 1.92 22.00
CA LEU A 19 -1.46 2.73 20.96
C LEU A 19 -2.91 3.10 21.31
N GLN A 20 -3.72 2.10 21.65
CA GLN A 20 -5.13 2.30 21.99
C GLN A 20 -5.31 3.18 23.24
N GLU A 21 -4.44 3.00 24.24
CA GLU A 21 -4.45 3.83 25.46
C GLU A 21 -4.11 5.28 25.13
N ALA A 22 -3.04 5.52 24.36
CA ALA A 22 -2.62 6.87 23.97
C ALA A 22 -3.72 7.60 23.19
N PHE A 23 -4.38 6.90 22.27
CA PHE A 23 -5.46 7.50 21.47
C PHE A 23 -6.75 7.72 22.27
N ARG A 24 -7.02 6.89 23.28
CA ARG A 24 -8.11 7.14 24.24
C ARG A 24 -7.83 8.39 25.08
N ASN A 25 -6.62 8.53 25.59
CA ASN A 25 -6.23 9.71 26.36
C ASN A 25 -6.37 11.00 25.52
N LEU A 26 -6.07 10.98 24.23
CA LEU A 26 -6.28 12.12 23.33
C LEU A 26 -7.78 12.46 23.19
N VAL A 27 -8.67 11.45 23.16
CA VAL A 27 -10.12 11.69 23.15
C VAL A 27 -10.54 12.42 24.41
N ASP A 28 -10.09 11.95 25.57
CA ASP A 28 -10.47 12.51 26.87
C ASP A 28 -9.88 13.93 27.07
N GLU A 29 -8.60 14.12 26.74
CA GLU A 29 -7.88 15.39 26.90
C GLU A 29 -8.45 16.51 26.01
N HIS A 30 -8.81 16.17 24.77
CA HIS A 30 -9.25 17.15 23.78
C HIS A 30 -10.76 17.14 23.52
N GLY A 31 -11.53 16.29 24.20
CA GLY A 31 -12.98 16.17 24.04
C GLY A 31 -13.37 15.78 22.60
N LEU A 32 -12.64 14.85 22.00
CA LEU A 32 -12.85 14.46 20.60
C LEU A 32 -14.12 13.59 20.47
N ARG A 33 -14.90 13.82 19.43
CA ARG A 33 -16.05 13.00 19.07
C ARG A 33 -15.93 12.40 17.68
N THR A 34 -15.57 13.24 16.73
CA THR A 34 -15.38 12.85 15.33
C THR A 34 -14.07 13.43 14.84
N ALA A 35 -13.21 12.58 14.31
CA ALA A 35 -11.91 13.00 13.84
C ALA A 35 -11.38 12.06 12.75
N TRP A 36 -10.41 12.53 11.98
CA TRP A 36 -9.58 11.73 11.11
C TRP A 36 -8.14 11.81 11.56
N VAL A 37 -7.42 10.68 11.56
CA VAL A 37 -6.01 10.63 11.96
C VAL A 37 -5.13 10.13 10.84
N SER A 38 -3.94 10.71 10.75
CA SER A 38 -2.80 10.23 9.96
C SER A 38 -1.58 10.12 10.86
N ALA A 39 -0.80 9.05 10.74
CA ALA A 39 0.42 8.89 11.50
C ALA A 39 1.50 8.14 10.73
N ILE A 40 2.76 8.38 11.12
CA ILE A 40 3.95 7.65 10.70
C ILE A 40 4.84 7.40 11.91
N GLY A 41 5.80 6.47 11.81
CA GLY A 41 6.70 6.20 12.92
C GLY A 41 7.22 4.76 12.93
N ALA A 42 7.28 4.18 14.14
CA ALA A 42 7.71 2.80 14.35
C ALA A 42 7.04 2.20 15.58
N PHE A 43 6.88 0.89 15.58
CA PHE A 43 6.34 0.12 16.69
C PHE A 43 7.37 -0.86 17.25
N GLU A 44 7.36 -1.04 18.57
CA GLU A 44 8.00 -2.21 19.20
C GLU A 44 7.28 -3.47 18.78
N TRP A 45 5.95 -3.40 18.74
CA TRP A 45 5.08 -4.41 18.16
C TRP A 45 3.73 -3.79 17.79
N ILE A 46 3.09 -4.35 16.78
CA ILE A 46 1.72 -4.03 16.38
C ILE A 46 0.98 -5.31 16.00
N GLU A 47 -0.31 -5.37 16.32
CA GLU A 47 -1.21 -6.44 15.90
C GLU A 47 -2.16 -5.93 14.82
N LEU A 48 -2.16 -6.60 13.67
CA LEU A 48 -3.02 -6.32 12.54
C LEU A 48 -3.91 -7.52 12.23
N THR A 49 -5.13 -7.27 11.78
CA THR A 49 -6.06 -8.29 11.34
C THR A 49 -6.69 -7.91 10.00
N GLU A 50 -7.25 -8.88 9.31
CA GLU A 50 -7.99 -8.72 8.07
C GLU A 50 -9.43 -9.17 8.25
N TYR A 51 -10.34 -8.56 7.51
CA TYR A 51 -11.74 -8.97 7.46
C TYR A 51 -11.97 -9.94 6.31
N ASN A 52 -12.35 -11.17 6.64
CA ASN A 52 -12.76 -12.16 5.64
C ASN A 52 -14.17 -11.84 5.16
N GLN A 53 -14.26 -11.29 3.95
CA GLN A 53 -15.53 -10.87 3.35
C GLN A 53 -16.47 -12.05 3.06
N SER A 54 -15.93 -13.24 2.79
CA SER A 54 -16.72 -14.45 2.52
C SER A 54 -17.37 -15.00 3.79
N ASP A 55 -16.60 -15.04 4.87
CA ASP A 55 -17.04 -15.58 6.16
C ASP A 55 -17.65 -14.50 7.06
N ARG A 56 -17.56 -13.22 6.65
CA ARG A 56 -18.04 -12.04 7.39
C ARG A 56 -17.54 -11.98 8.83
N ARG A 57 -16.24 -12.20 9.01
CA ARG A 57 -15.57 -12.17 10.31
C ARG A 57 -14.13 -11.66 10.18
N TYR A 58 -13.62 -11.12 11.27
CA TYR A 58 -12.19 -10.85 11.37
C TYR A 58 -11.40 -12.15 11.53
N GLU A 59 -10.28 -12.26 10.85
CA GLU A 59 -9.32 -13.33 11.05
C GLU A 59 -8.52 -13.13 12.35
N GLY A 60 -7.74 -14.13 12.74
CA GLY A 60 -6.85 -13.99 13.89
C GLY A 60 -5.82 -12.88 13.68
N ALA A 61 -5.58 -12.06 14.70
CA ALA A 61 -4.60 -11.00 14.61
C ALA A 61 -3.18 -11.57 14.46
N HIS A 62 -2.39 -10.94 13.60
CA HIS A 62 -0.96 -11.21 13.43
C HIS A 62 -0.15 -10.13 14.13
N ARG A 63 0.81 -10.54 14.95
CA ARG A 63 1.72 -9.65 15.66
C ARG A 63 3.03 -9.50 14.90
N PHE A 64 3.42 -8.24 14.68
CA PHE A 64 4.65 -7.85 14.02
C PHE A 64 5.54 -7.12 15.02
N GLU A 65 6.79 -7.56 15.14
CA GLU A 65 7.74 -7.02 16.09
C GLU A 65 8.73 -6.07 15.38
N ARG A 66 9.04 -4.94 16.01
CA ARG A 66 10.09 -4.00 15.56
C ARG A 66 9.93 -3.59 14.09
N CYS A 67 8.80 -2.98 13.77
CA CYS A 67 8.46 -2.58 12.41
C CYS A 67 8.36 -1.06 12.26
N GLU A 68 8.66 -0.57 11.05
CA GLU A 68 8.41 0.81 10.64
C GLU A 68 6.93 0.97 10.30
N LEU A 69 6.31 2.03 10.80
CA LEU A 69 4.98 2.45 10.39
C LEU A 69 5.09 3.38 9.19
N LEU A 70 4.81 2.86 8.01
CA LEU A 70 4.85 3.63 6.76
C LEU A 70 3.66 4.58 6.63
N SER A 71 2.49 4.15 7.11
CA SER A 71 1.27 4.93 7.14
C SER A 71 0.27 4.30 8.09
N MET A 72 -0.39 5.12 8.89
CA MET A 72 -1.61 4.77 9.60
C MET A 72 -2.67 5.82 9.29
N GLN A 73 -3.86 5.37 8.94
CA GLN A 73 -5.02 6.19 8.65
C GLN A 73 -6.21 5.66 9.43
N GLY A 74 -7.09 6.55 9.85
CA GLY A 74 -8.30 6.12 10.48
C GLY A 74 -9.20 7.24 10.93
N ASN A 75 -10.26 6.87 11.58
CA ASN A 75 -11.27 7.82 12.05
C ASN A 75 -11.76 7.47 13.44
N LEU A 76 -12.13 8.52 14.16
CA LEU A 76 -12.87 8.47 15.42
C LEU A 76 -14.35 8.63 15.12
N SER A 77 -15.14 7.78 15.72
CA SER A 77 -16.61 7.82 15.67
C SER A 77 -17.17 7.19 16.95
N GLU A 78 -18.48 7.27 17.15
CA GLU A 78 -19.17 6.58 18.24
C GLU A 78 -19.53 5.14 17.80
N ARG A 79 -19.31 4.18 18.68
CA ARG A 79 -19.79 2.80 18.56
C ARG A 79 -20.34 2.35 19.92
N ASP A 80 -21.59 1.95 19.97
CA ASP A 80 -22.28 1.51 21.20
C ASP A 80 -22.26 2.57 22.33
N GLY A 81 -22.30 3.85 21.98
CA GLY A 81 -22.25 4.98 22.92
C GLY A 81 -20.84 5.40 23.36
N GLU A 82 -19.80 4.70 22.91
CA GLU A 82 -18.41 4.94 23.29
C GLU A 82 -17.55 5.40 22.11
N PRO A 83 -16.51 6.23 22.36
CA PRO A 83 -15.55 6.60 21.32
C PRO A 83 -14.82 5.38 20.76
N PHE A 84 -14.77 5.27 19.46
CA PHE A 84 -14.12 4.17 18.75
C PHE A 84 -13.21 4.65 17.66
N TRP A 85 -11.91 4.32 17.77
CA TRP A 85 -10.93 4.52 16.71
C TRP A 85 -10.93 3.33 15.75
N HIS A 86 -11.26 3.60 14.49
CA HIS A 86 -11.11 2.64 13.39
C HIS A 86 -9.85 2.96 12.64
N LEU A 87 -8.81 2.16 12.84
CA LEU A 87 -7.47 2.41 12.31
C LEU A 87 -7.03 1.30 11.37
N HIS A 88 -6.41 1.69 10.27
CA HIS A 88 -5.66 0.81 9.39
C HIS A 88 -4.20 1.26 9.32
N ALA A 89 -3.29 0.30 9.25
CA ALA A 89 -1.86 0.58 9.17
C ALA A 89 -1.19 -0.22 8.07
N THR A 90 -0.13 0.36 7.53
CA THR A 90 0.86 -0.31 6.67
C THR A 90 2.20 -0.25 7.38
N VAL A 91 2.79 -1.41 7.62
CA VAL A 91 4.07 -1.54 8.31
C VAL A 91 5.09 -2.25 7.43
N SER A 92 6.37 -1.95 7.65
CA SER A 92 7.48 -2.62 6.98
C SER A 92 8.43 -3.19 8.03
N LEU A 93 8.91 -4.39 7.78
CA LEU A 93 9.92 -5.03 8.62
C LEU A 93 10.93 -5.79 7.77
N ARG A 94 12.11 -6.02 8.36
CA ARG A 94 13.18 -6.74 7.71
C ARG A 94 13.07 -8.24 7.96
N GLU A 95 12.85 -9.02 6.90
CA GLU A 95 12.87 -10.48 6.93
C GLU A 95 14.09 -11.01 6.18
N GLY A 96 15.16 -11.32 6.92
CA GLY A 96 16.44 -11.67 6.33
C GLY A 96 17.03 -10.51 5.52
N GLU A 97 17.16 -10.69 4.20
CA GLU A 97 17.68 -9.66 3.29
C GLU A 97 16.56 -8.87 2.57
N ARG A 98 15.30 -9.07 2.93
CA ARG A 98 14.16 -8.43 2.27
C ARG A 98 13.42 -7.51 3.22
N ASP A 99 12.97 -6.39 2.70
CA ASP A 99 11.97 -5.56 3.35
C ASP A 99 10.60 -6.04 2.88
N VAL A 100 9.74 -6.42 3.82
CA VAL A 100 8.39 -6.93 3.57
C VAL A 100 7.40 -5.95 4.19
N THR A 101 6.33 -5.70 3.46
CA THR A 101 5.27 -4.77 3.87
C THR A 101 4.00 -5.55 4.16
N TYR A 102 3.40 -5.26 5.31
CA TYR A 102 2.11 -5.81 5.74
C TYR A 102 1.15 -4.67 6.02
N GLY A 103 -0.13 -4.93 5.87
CA GLY A 103 -1.17 -3.96 6.18
C GLY A 103 -2.44 -4.63 6.68
N GLY A 104 -3.25 -3.90 7.42
CA GLY A 104 -4.50 -4.41 7.94
C GLY A 104 -5.19 -3.47 8.93
N HIS A 105 -6.28 -3.95 9.49
CA HIS A 105 -6.98 -3.30 10.59
C HIS A 105 -6.15 -3.40 11.88
N VAL A 106 -5.94 -2.29 12.55
CA VAL A 106 -5.14 -2.21 13.77
C VAL A 106 -5.95 -2.72 14.96
N VAL A 107 -5.41 -3.72 15.65
CA VAL A 107 -5.96 -4.23 16.91
C VAL A 107 -5.37 -3.46 18.08
N ASP A 108 -4.06 -3.45 18.23
CA ASP A 108 -3.32 -2.67 19.23
C ASP A 108 -1.82 -2.65 18.88
N GLY A 109 -1.00 -1.94 19.68
CA GLY A 109 0.44 -1.88 19.49
C GLY A 109 1.16 -1.18 20.64
N SER A 110 2.47 -1.43 20.76
CA SER A 110 3.39 -0.68 21.61
C SER A 110 4.24 0.24 20.75
N VAL A 111 4.19 1.51 21.03
CA VAL A 111 4.83 2.55 20.22
C VAL A 111 6.33 2.61 20.52
N PHE A 112 7.18 2.51 19.48
CA PHE A 112 8.58 2.89 19.58
C PHE A 112 8.75 4.40 19.38
N ALA A 113 8.18 4.95 18.31
CA ALA A 113 8.07 6.37 18.02
C ALA A 113 6.89 6.60 17.07
N LEU A 114 6.02 7.55 17.34
CA LEU A 114 4.87 7.83 16.49
C LEU A 114 4.59 9.31 16.48
N GLU A 115 4.51 9.88 15.27
CA GLU A 115 4.07 11.24 15.03
C GLU A 115 2.72 11.22 14.33
N PHE A 116 1.80 12.07 14.77
CA PHE A 116 0.44 12.07 14.25
C PHE A 116 -0.09 13.48 13.97
N ARG A 117 -1.06 13.52 13.06
CA ARG A 117 -1.97 14.63 12.85
C ARG A 117 -3.41 14.11 12.97
N ILE A 118 -4.24 14.84 13.73
CA ILE A 118 -5.66 14.61 13.86
C ILE A 118 -6.39 15.83 13.32
N ASP A 119 -7.31 15.61 12.38
CA ASP A 119 -8.25 16.60 11.88
C ASP A 119 -9.58 16.39 12.60
N CYS A 120 -10.03 17.36 13.40
CA CYS A 120 -11.22 17.26 14.23
C CYS A 120 -12.43 17.87 13.53
N PHE A 121 -13.59 17.21 13.63
CA PHE A 121 -14.87 17.63 13.04
C PHE A 121 -15.89 17.79 14.18
N ASP A 122 -15.73 18.82 15.00
CA ASP A 122 -16.48 18.99 16.25
C ASP A 122 -17.99 19.15 16.04
N GLU A 123 -18.43 19.57 14.85
CA GLU A 123 -19.85 19.74 14.50
C GLU A 123 -20.45 18.48 13.85
N LEU A 124 -19.63 17.44 13.62
CA LEU A 124 -20.04 16.21 12.97
C LEU A 124 -20.15 15.07 13.98
N GLU A 125 -21.27 14.39 14.02
CA GLU A 125 -21.45 13.16 14.80
C GLU A 125 -21.46 11.96 13.86
N LEU A 126 -20.43 11.11 13.96
CA LEU A 126 -20.36 9.84 13.24
C LEU A 126 -20.70 8.70 14.20
N ARG A 127 -21.76 7.95 13.89
CA ARG A 127 -22.20 6.78 14.67
C ARG A 127 -22.08 5.53 13.81
N ARG A 128 -21.71 4.43 14.44
CA ARG A 128 -21.60 3.12 13.81
C ARG A 128 -22.71 2.21 14.27
N ASP A 129 -23.34 1.56 13.29
CA ASP A 129 -24.31 0.49 13.51
C ASP A 129 -23.95 -0.72 12.66
N HIS A 130 -24.54 -1.86 13.01
CA HIS A 130 -24.36 -3.09 12.26
C HIS A 130 -24.96 -2.97 10.85
N ASP A 131 -24.17 -3.30 9.84
CA ASP A 131 -24.60 -3.39 8.46
C ASP A 131 -24.77 -4.88 8.06
N ASP A 132 -26.01 -5.30 7.86
CA ASP A 132 -26.35 -6.69 7.53
C ASP A 132 -25.76 -7.17 6.20
N ALA A 133 -25.48 -6.25 5.28
CA ALA A 133 -24.94 -6.61 3.96
C ALA A 133 -23.46 -7.01 4.06
N THR A 134 -22.70 -6.34 4.90
CA THR A 134 -21.25 -6.58 5.07
C THR A 134 -20.91 -7.33 6.35
N GLY A 135 -21.76 -7.29 7.37
CA GLY A 135 -21.48 -7.78 8.73
C GLY A 135 -20.54 -6.87 9.54
N LEU A 136 -20.28 -5.66 9.05
CA LEU A 136 -19.40 -4.68 9.69
C LEU A 136 -20.18 -3.63 10.47
N GLN A 137 -19.50 -2.93 11.38
CA GLN A 137 -20.00 -1.73 12.03
C GLN A 137 -19.64 -0.52 11.16
N LEU A 138 -20.59 -0.01 10.38
CA LEU A 138 -20.39 1.11 9.46
C LEU A 138 -21.08 2.39 9.96
N TRP A 139 -20.79 3.52 9.34
CA TRP A 139 -21.47 4.77 9.66
C TRP A 139 -22.94 4.74 9.23
N ALA A 140 -23.84 4.72 10.19
CA ALA A 140 -25.27 4.61 9.94
C ALA A 140 -25.94 5.95 9.62
N ASN A 141 -25.44 7.04 10.17
CA ASN A 141 -26.04 8.37 10.01
C ASN A 141 -25.48 9.19 8.86
N LEU A 142 -24.56 8.62 8.09
CA LEU A 142 -24.03 9.17 6.86
C LEU A 142 -24.28 8.19 5.70
N GLU A 143 -25.50 7.86 5.45
CA GLU A 143 -25.82 7.29 4.16
C GLU A 143 -25.46 8.36 3.12
N ALA A 144 -24.31 8.17 2.45
CA ALA A 144 -24.21 8.67 1.09
C ALA A 144 -25.47 8.11 0.45
N GLN A 145 -26.47 8.95 0.14
CA GLN A 145 -27.56 8.51 -0.70
C GLN A 145 -26.85 7.85 -1.88
N ALA A 146 -26.84 6.52 -1.89
CA ALA A 146 -26.58 5.83 -3.10
C ALA A 146 -27.56 6.49 -4.05
N ALA A 147 -27.03 7.32 -4.95
CA ALA A 147 -27.79 7.64 -6.14
C ALA A 147 -28.29 6.27 -6.55
N GLY A 148 -29.59 6.02 -6.32
CA GLY A 148 -30.17 4.70 -6.55
C GLY A 148 -29.68 4.24 -7.90
N PRO A 149 -29.57 2.97 -8.25
CA PRO A 149 -28.83 2.50 -9.38
C PRO A 149 -29.01 3.54 -10.48
N GLN A 150 -27.99 4.39 -10.67
CA GLN A 150 -28.01 5.31 -11.79
C GLN A 150 -28.09 4.35 -12.94
N VAL A 151 -29.30 4.18 -13.46
CA VAL A 151 -29.46 3.67 -14.79
C VAL A 151 -28.59 4.63 -15.58
N LEU A 152 -27.34 4.22 -15.81
CA LEU A 152 -26.46 4.94 -16.70
C LEU A 152 -27.33 5.16 -17.93
N PRO A 153 -27.59 6.39 -18.35
CA PRO A 153 -28.42 6.64 -19.53
C PRO A 153 -27.85 5.75 -20.62
N ALA A 154 -28.73 5.02 -21.28
CA ALA A 154 -28.33 4.13 -22.35
C ALA A 154 -27.27 4.84 -23.21
N PRO A 155 -26.20 4.13 -23.68
CA PRO A 155 -25.17 4.78 -24.48
C PRO A 155 -25.82 5.58 -25.59
N GLY A 156 -25.85 6.91 -25.52
CA GLY A 156 -26.56 7.80 -26.46
C GLY A 156 -27.23 9.00 -25.83
N ALA A 157 -27.48 9.06 -24.52
CA ALA A 157 -28.01 10.23 -23.83
C ALA A 157 -26.88 10.91 -23.00
N ALA A 158 -25.99 11.62 -23.68
CA ALA A 158 -25.03 12.48 -22.99
C ALA A 158 -25.76 13.72 -22.44
N PRO A 159 -25.48 14.17 -21.20
CA PRO A 159 -25.93 15.48 -20.73
C PRO A 159 -25.37 16.56 -21.69
N GLU A 160 -26.21 17.45 -22.13
CA GLU A 160 -25.80 18.57 -22.99
C GLU A 160 -24.69 19.35 -22.24
N GLY A 161 -23.50 19.37 -22.82
CA GLY A 161 -22.37 20.17 -22.33
C GLY A 161 -21.07 19.43 -21.97
N VAL A 162 -21.03 18.09 -21.96
CA VAL A 162 -19.77 17.33 -21.77
C VAL A 162 -19.46 16.58 -23.09
N PRO A 163 -18.35 16.87 -23.77
CA PRO A 163 -17.95 16.15 -24.97
C PRO A 163 -17.43 14.74 -24.57
N THR A 164 -18.34 13.76 -24.48
CA THR A 164 -18.02 12.42 -23.96
C THR A 164 -17.18 11.59 -24.91
N GLU A 165 -17.34 11.71 -26.22
CA GLU A 165 -16.46 11.04 -27.18
C GLU A 165 -15.08 11.71 -27.30
N ALA A 166 -15.02 13.04 -27.20
CA ALA A 166 -13.77 13.78 -27.28
C ALA A 166 -12.86 13.53 -26.04
N THR A 167 -13.43 13.36 -24.85
CA THR A 167 -12.65 13.10 -23.63
C THR A 167 -12.09 11.68 -23.59
N TRP A 168 -12.85 10.68 -24.01
CA TRP A 168 -12.35 9.31 -24.07
C TRP A 168 -11.42 9.08 -25.28
N ALA A 169 -11.71 9.72 -26.43
CA ALA A 169 -10.80 9.72 -27.57
C ALA A 169 -9.50 10.45 -27.24
N MET A 170 -9.55 11.56 -26.52
CA MET A 170 -8.37 12.30 -26.05
C MET A 170 -7.59 11.54 -24.96
N ALA A 171 -8.28 10.85 -24.06
CA ALA A 171 -7.65 9.94 -23.09
C ALA A 171 -7.05 8.70 -23.77
N ALA A 172 -7.72 8.16 -24.77
CA ALA A 172 -7.21 7.06 -25.59
C ALA A 172 -6.05 7.51 -26.48
N GLU A 173 -6.10 8.73 -27.05
CA GLU A 173 -4.98 9.32 -27.79
C GLU A 173 -3.81 9.68 -26.87
N LEU A 174 -4.05 10.18 -25.66
CA LEU A 174 -3.00 10.40 -24.66
C LEU A 174 -2.41 9.08 -24.15
N SER A 175 -3.24 8.04 -24.00
CA SER A 175 -2.77 6.68 -23.67
C SER A 175 -2.08 6.00 -24.85
N ALA A 176 -2.47 6.30 -26.10
CA ALA A 176 -1.82 5.81 -27.29
C ALA A 176 -0.56 6.63 -27.65
N ARG A 177 -0.49 7.90 -27.22
CA ARG A 177 0.71 8.75 -27.27
C ARG A 177 1.64 8.55 -26.08
N ALA A 178 1.19 8.01 -24.97
CA ALA A 178 2.05 7.27 -24.08
C ALA A 178 2.52 6.08 -24.91
N GLU A 179 3.61 6.29 -25.69
CA GLU A 179 4.35 5.16 -26.23
C GLU A 179 4.47 4.16 -25.09
N PRO A 180 4.14 2.86 -25.30
CA PRO A 180 4.52 1.83 -24.35
C PRO A 180 5.98 2.09 -24.15
N ALA A 181 6.38 2.53 -22.93
CA ALA A 181 7.74 2.97 -22.62
C ALA A 181 8.62 1.96 -23.34
N ALA A 182 9.23 2.40 -24.46
CA ALA A 182 9.88 1.52 -25.42
C ALA A 182 10.65 0.60 -24.54
N SER A 183 10.39 -0.69 -24.57
CA SER A 183 10.99 -1.63 -23.65
C SER A 183 12.47 -1.44 -23.92
N LEU A 184 13.10 -0.59 -23.10
CA LEU A 184 14.53 -0.34 -23.19
C LEU A 184 15.10 -1.74 -22.99
N GLU A 185 15.46 -2.39 -24.10
CA GLU A 185 16.11 -3.69 -24.04
C GLU A 185 17.46 -3.43 -23.40
N TYR A 186 17.47 -3.55 -22.08
CA TYR A 186 18.70 -3.47 -21.34
C TYR A 186 19.57 -4.65 -21.75
N LYS A 187 20.73 -4.36 -22.30
CA LYS A 187 21.71 -5.38 -22.72
C LYS A 187 22.88 -5.38 -21.74
N PRO A 188 22.93 -6.37 -20.83
CA PRO A 188 24.09 -6.54 -19.97
C PRO A 188 25.34 -6.89 -20.80
N GLU A 189 26.49 -6.42 -20.35
CA GLU A 189 27.76 -6.64 -20.98
C GLU A 189 28.69 -7.56 -20.17
N LYS A 190 29.80 -8.00 -20.77
CA LYS A 190 30.82 -8.74 -20.02
C LYS A 190 31.37 -7.86 -18.88
N GLY A 191 31.37 -8.40 -17.67
CA GLY A 191 31.80 -7.70 -16.47
C GLY A 191 30.61 -7.25 -15.60
N ASP A 192 29.42 -7.07 -16.18
CA ASP A 192 28.20 -6.80 -15.44
C ASP A 192 27.77 -7.98 -14.56
N TRP A 193 26.83 -7.69 -13.69
CA TRP A 193 26.23 -8.69 -12.83
C TRP A 193 24.75 -8.86 -13.16
N ILE A 194 24.26 -10.08 -13.06
CA ILE A 194 22.83 -10.38 -13.12
C ILE A 194 22.35 -10.95 -11.79
N GLU A 195 21.16 -10.54 -11.39
CA GLU A 195 20.45 -11.13 -10.26
C GLU A 195 19.38 -12.07 -10.81
N HIS A 196 19.66 -13.36 -10.75
CA HIS A 196 18.78 -14.41 -11.28
C HIS A 196 18.00 -15.10 -10.17
N VAL A 197 16.67 -15.20 -10.31
CA VAL A 197 15.76 -15.76 -9.30
C VAL A 197 16.20 -17.11 -8.75
N LYS A 198 16.80 -17.97 -9.58
CA LYS A 198 17.25 -19.32 -9.20
C LYS A 198 18.71 -19.39 -8.76
N PHE A 199 19.58 -18.51 -9.26
CA PHE A 199 21.04 -18.62 -9.10
C PHE A 199 21.63 -17.49 -8.25
N GLY A 200 20.80 -16.53 -7.80
CA GLY A 200 21.26 -15.37 -7.06
C GLY A 200 22.12 -14.42 -7.91
N LEU A 201 23.03 -13.72 -7.29
CA LEU A 201 23.89 -12.72 -7.90
C LEU A 201 25.05 -13.40 -8.64
N CYS A 202 25.10 -13.24 -9.98
CA CYS A 202 26.06 -13.90 -10.87
C CYS A 202 26.82 -12.88 -11.71
N LYS A 203 28.13 -13.06 -11.88
CA LYS A 203 28.94 -12.20 -12.75
C LYS A 203 28.91 -12.71 -14.19
N ILE A 204 28.74 -11.82 -15.16
CA ILE A 204 28.85 -12.16 -16.58
C ILE A 204 30.34 -12.23 -16.98
N GLU A 205 30.80 -13.42 -17.33
CA GLU A 205 32.17 -13.64 -17.79
C GLU A 205 32.31 -13.63 -19.31
N GLY A 206 31.21 -13.85 -20.05
CA GLY A 206 31.21 -13.83 -21.50
C GLY A 206 29.80 -13.81 -22.08
N LEU A 207 29.70 -13.26 -23.30
CA LEU A 207 28.50 -13.24 -24.13
C LEU A 207 28.87 -13.81 -25.49
N THR A 208 28.02 -14.70 -26.02
CA THR A 208 28.16 -15.23 -27.38
C THR A 208 27.14 -14.58 -28.31
N GLY A 209 27.43 -14.48 -29.60
CA GLY A 209 26.57 -13.76 -30.54
C GLY A 209 25.18 -14.38 -30.77
N ASP A 210 24.92 -15.55 -30.21
CA ASP A 210 23.63 -16.28 -30.22
C ASP A 210 22.77 -16.04 -28.97
N GLY A 211 23.04 -14.98 -28.21
CA GLY A 211 22.28 -14.62 -27.01
C GLY A 211 22.55 -15.53 -25.80
N VAL A 212 23.63 -16.31 -25.83
CA VAL A 212 24.06 -17.13 -24.70
C VAL A 212 25.04 -16.36 -23.82
N CYS A 213 24.76 -16.31 -22.53
CA CYS A 213 25.60 -15.67 -21.53
C CYS A 213 26.29 -16.74 -20.67
N ILE A 214 27.58 -16.58 -20.44
CA ILE A 214 28.37 -17.40 -19.50
C ILE A 214 28.40 -16.63 -18.18
N ILE A 215 27.78 -17.19 -17.17
CA ILE A 215 27.70 -16.59 -15.82
C ILE A 215 28.55 -17.39 -14.83
N LYS A 216 29.22 -16.68 -13.93
CA LYS A 216 29.88 -17.24 -12.75
C LYS A 216 28.93 -17.16 -11.56
N LEU A 217 28.61 -18.31 -11.02
CA LEU A 217 27.75 -18.46 -9.83
C LEU A 217 28.50 -18.08 -8.54
N PRO A 218 27.78 -17.83 -7.44
CA PRO A 218 28.41 -17.54 -6.13
C PRO A 218 29.37 -18.65 -5.64
N ASP A 219 29.12 -19.91 -6.01
CA ASP A 219 29.95 -21.06 -5.71
C ASP A 219 31.13 -21.27 -6.69
N ALA A 220 31.46 -20.25 -7.46
CA ALA A 220 32.53 -20.20 -8.48
C ALA A 220 32.31 -21.10 -9.71
N ARG A 221 31.24 -21.87 -9.78
CA ARG A 221 30.89 -22.66 -10.98
C ARG A 221 30.45 -21.74 -12.10
N ARG A 222 30.66 -22.21 -13.37
CA ARG A 222 30.21 -21.51 -14.56
C ARG A 222 28.98 -22.18 -15.15
N LYS A 223 28.05 -21.35 -15.65
CA LYS A 223 26.83 -21.84 -16.30
C LYS A 223 26.53 -21.01 -17.55
N LYS A 224 26.04 -21.68 -18.59
CA LYS A 224 25.50 -21.02 -19.78
C LYS A 224 24.01 -20.81 -19.60
N ILE A 225 23.52 -19.60 -19.86
CA ILE A 225 22.09 -19.25 -19.84
C ILE A 225 21.74 -18.50 -21.13
N LYS A 226 20.55 -18.68 -21.67
CA LYS A 226 20.01 -17.88 -22.78
C LYS A 226 19.40 -16.60 -22.18
N ILE A 227 20.07 -15.46 -22.41
CA ILE A 227 19.62 -14.18 -21.90
C ILE A 227 18.35 -13.70 -22.62
N ASP A 228 18.21 -14.06 -23.90
CA ASP A 228 17.01 -13.73 -24.71
C ASP A 228 15.72 -14.39 -24.20
N ALA A 229 15.85 -15.48 -23.43
CA ALA A 229 14.72 -16.14 -22.76
C ALA A 229 14.31 -15.44 -21.46
N LEU A 230 15.05 -14.42 -21.04
CA LEU A 230 14.82 -13.68 -19.83
C LEU A 230 14.40 -12.24 -20.15
N GLN A 231 13.54 -11.69 -19.31
CA GLN A 231 13.29 -10.26 -19.26
C GLN A 231 14.39 -9.63 -18.41
N VAL A 232 15.18 -8.76 -19.01
CA VAL A 232 16.23 -7.98 -18.33
C VAL A 232 15.61 -6.66 -17.87
N LEU A 233 15.69 -6.38 -16.58
CA LEU A 233 15.15 -5.16 -16.00
C LEU A 233 16.23 -4.08 -15.91
N ALA A 234 15.82 -2.84 -15.58
CA ALA A 234 16.72 -1.72 -15.41
C ALA A 234 17.86 -2.04 -14.44
N PRO A 235 19.11 -1.70 -14.77
CA PRO A 235 20.23 -1.96 -13.90
C PRO A 235 20.19 -1.09 -12.64
N ARG A 236 20.66 -1.64 -11.53
CA ARG A 236 20.94 -0.89 -10.32
C ARG A 236 22.43 -0.88 -10.02
N SER A 237 22.91 0.17 -9.35
CA SER A 237 24.29 0.25 -8.89
C SER A 237 24.40 -0.41 -7.50
N ASP A 238 25.36 -1.31 -7.33
CA ASP A 238 25.74 -1.90 -6.06
C ASP A 238 27.25 -1.67 -5.89
N GLY A 239 27.63 -0.54 -5.29
CA GLY A 239 28.98 -0.03 -5.28
C GLY A 239 29.47 0.27 -6.69
N GLU A 240 30.59 -0.33 -7.10
CA GLU A 240 31.13 -0.22 -8.47
C GLU A 240 30.48 -1.21 -9.47
N ARG A 241 29.50 -2.00 -9.04
CA ARG A 241 28.88 -3.05 -9.83
C ARG A 241 27.60 -2.55 -10.48
N ARG A 242 27.41 -2.86 -11.76
CA ARG A 242 26.16 -2.70 -12.47
C ARG A 242 25.40 -4.02 -12.44
N VAL A 243 24.28 -4.09 -11.75
CA VAL A 243 23.49 -5.31 -11.52
C VAL A 243 22.18 -5.24 -12.26
N PHE A 244 21.90 -6.21 -13.13
CA PHE A 244 20.65 -6.36 -13.87
C PHE A 244 19.77 -7.44 -13.23
N PRO A 245 18.62 -7.10 -12.63
CA PRO A 245 17.65 -8.11 -12.25
C PRO A 245 17.09 -8.80 -13.50
N VAL A 246 16.99 -10.14 -13.47
CA VAL A 246 16.45 -10.90 -14.61
C VAL A 246 15.34 -11.85 -14.15
N ARG A 247 14.28 -11.93 -14.96
CA ARG A 247 13.11 -12.78 -14.70
C ARG A 247 12.78 -13.61 -15.94
N PRO A 248 12.13 -14.79 -15.81
CA PRO A 248 11.60 -15.50 -16.97
C PRO A 248 10.63 -14.60 -17.74
N LYS A 249 10.71 -14.60 -19.08
CA LYS A 249 9.67 -13.94 -19.88
C LYS A 249 8.32 -14.60 -19.62
N PRO A 250 7.23 -13.82 -19.49
CA PRO A 250 5.91 -14.40 -19.41
C PRO A 250 5.66 -15.29 -20.65
N LYS A 251 5.05 -16.45 -20.44
CA LYS A 251 4.60 -17.27 -21.56
C LYS A 251 3.43 -16.52 -22.21
N GLY A 252 3.61 -16.08 -23.45
CA GLY A 252 2.55 -15.58 -24.32
C GLY A 252 1.52 -16.67 -24.60
#